data_7fa4d01bbe71f90e4cd96b470e84d9b7
#
_entry.id   7fa4d01bbe71f90e4cd96b470e84d9b7
#
_cell.length_a   1.000
_cell.length_b   1.000
_cell.length_c   1.000
_cell.angle_alpha   90.00
_cell.angle_beta   90.00
_cell.angle_gamma   90.00
#
_symmetry.space_group_name_H-M   'P 1'
#
loop_
_entity.id
_entity.type
_entity.pdbx_description
1 polymer ?
#
loop_
_entity_poly.entity_id
_entity_poly.type
_entity_poly.pdbx_seq_one_letter_code
_entity_poly.pdbx_strand_id
1 'polypeptide(L)'
;MTDLAKLQNGSDIRGIAIATDELAVNLTEDAVKQIASGLVNWLRQDHENAYQAGDLTIGVGRDSRLSGPLLALTLMEALVTQGVKVIDFGLATTPAMFMATQYEEFACHAGIMITASHLPYYFNGIKIFSQKGGAEHEDIDFILEKTSPSSNGKIGSLTSSDIITPYSADLVGKIRQGSGLTTDQPLAGMKIIVDAGNGAGGFFASQVLEVLGADTSGSQFLDPDGTFPNHIPNPDNKEAMASIQAAVLANQADLGIIFDTDVDRAAVVTSKGEILNRNNLIAILSQIVLAEHPGTSIVTNSPTSDHLKDFIEKLGGKQIRYISGYRNVINRAIAANEAGVDCLLAIETSGHAAFKENYFLDDGTYAAAKILMLLPQLGQKGQKVDDLIADLKQPVETQEVRFKLEREDFKALGRQVIADLKDYPVTGWSFNPENEEGIRFILSEPFGRGWFLLRLSLHEPLLVLQIENDLPNYMPAVLETLHTFLSNYPDVNQDKLLELLKK
;
A
#
# COMPACT_ATOMS: atom_id res chain seq x y z
N MET A 1 -31.46 -2.28 -5.96
CA MET A 1 -30.23 -2.39 -6.76
C MET A 1 -29.16 -1.60 -6.04
N THR A 2 -27.98 -2.15 -5.92
CA THR A 2 -26.82 -1.46 -5.35
C THR A 2 -26.45 -0.31 -6.29
N ASP A 3 -26.19 0.86 -5.74
CA ASP A 3 -25.60 1.97 -6.48
C ASP A 3 -24.11 1.67 -6.64
N LEU A 4 -23.72 1.15 -7.82
CA LEU A 4 -22.35 0.68 -8.08
C LEU A 4 -21.33 1.81 -7.97
N ALA A 5 -21.69 3.05 -8.28
CA ALA A 5 -20.76 4.18 -8.17
C ALA A 5 -20.25 4.37 -6.72
N LYS A 6 -21.04 3.96 -5.71
CA LYS A 6 -20.63 4.00 -4.30
C LYS A 6 -19.60 2.95 -3.91
N LEU A 7 -19.34 1.97 -4.78
CA LEU A 7 -18.30 0.96 -4.57
C LEU A 7 -16.92 1.44 -5.03
N GLN A 8 -16.84 2.54 -5.77
CA GLN A 8 -15.55 3.10 -6.18
C GLN A 8 -14.78 3.64 -4.97
N ASN A 9 -13.56 3.20 -4.85
CA ASN A 9 -12.64 3.61 -3.80
C ASN A 9 -11.27 3.90 -4.43
N GLY A 10 -11.12 5.13 -4.96
CA GLY A 10 -9.95 5.49 -5.75
C GLY A 10 -9.86 4.68 -7.05
N SER A 11 -8.81 3.93 -7.23
CA SER A 11 -8.54 3.01 -8.35
C SER A 11 -8.95 1.56 -8.07
N ASP A 12 -9.67 1.32 -6.96
CA ASP A 12 -10.18 0.01 -6.57
C ASP A 12 -11.72 0.02 -6.47
N ILE A 13 -12.30 -1.17 -6.40
CA ILE A 13 -13.71 -1.37 -6.03
C ILE A 13 -13.72 -1.94 -4.61
N ARG A 14 -14.47 -1.32 -3.69
CA ARG A 14 -14.58 -1.80 -2.29
C ARG A 14 -15.99 -1.64 -1.76
N GLY A 15 -16.41 -2.58 -0.90
CA GLY A 15 -17.72 -2.54 -0.27
C GLY A 15 -17.85 -3.47 0.92
N ILE A 16 -18.99 -3.38 1.59
CA ILE A 16 -19.39 -4.28 2.67
C ILE A 16 -19.83 -5.60 2.03
N ALA A 17 -19.11 -6.67 2.32
CA ALA A 17 -19.37 -8.00 1.79
C ALA A 17 -20.02 -8.95 2.82
N ILE A 18 -19.91 -8.61 4.12
CA ILE A 18 -20.55 -9.33 5.23
C ILE A 18 -21.34 -8.31 6.04
N ALA A 19 -22.63 -8.58 6.28
CA ALA A 19 -23.46 -7.70 7.10
C ALA A 19 -22.97 -7.64 8.54
N THR A 20 -23.07 -6.46 9.14
CA THR A 20 -22.89 -6.24 10.58
C THR A 20 -24.20 -5.70 11.17
N ASP A 21 -24.25 -5.49 12.48
CA ASP A 21 -25.43 -4.90 13.13
C ASP A 21 -25.76 -3.48 12.60
N GLU A 22 -24.73 -2.76 12.12
CA GLU A 22 -24.88 -1.37 11.68
C GLU A 22 -24.80 -1.20 10.15
N LEU A 23 -24.22 -2.17 9.43
CA LEU A 23 -23.86 -2.04 8.02
C LEU A 23 -24.48 -3.15 7.17
N ALA A 24 -25.23 -2.76 6.16
CA ALA A 24 -25.81 -3.69 5.18
C ALA A 24 -24.79 -4.01 4.07
N VAL A 25 -24.87 -5.22 3.53
CA VAL A 25 -24.07 -5.63 2.36
C VAL A 25 -24.39 -4.76 1.16
N ASN A 26 -23.37 -4.21 0.52
CA ASN A 26 -23.47 -3.47 -0.74
C ASN A 26 -22.59 -4.05 -1.85
N LEU A 27 -21.53 -4.82 -1.52
CA LEU A 27 -20.79 -5.63 -2.48
C LEU A 27 -21.46 -7.01 -2.58
N THR A 28 -22.61 -7.03 -3.24
CA THR A 28 -23.44 -8.22 -3.40
C THR A 28 -22.98 -9.08 -4.60
N GLU A 29 -23.44 -10.35 -4.67
CA GLU A 29 -23.22 -11.19 -5.86
C GLU A 29 -23.74 -10.54 -7.15
N ASP A 30 -24.90 -9.87 -7.09
CA ASP A 30 -25.44 -9.16 -8.25
C ASP A 30 -24.59 -7.96 -8.66
N ALA A 31 -23.99 -7.24 -7.70
CA ALA A 31 -23.03 -6.19 -7.99
C ALA A 31 -21.77 -6.78 -8.67
N VAL A 32 -21.24 -7.90 -8.16
CA VAL A 32 -20.07 -8.57 -8.74
C VAL A 32 -20.35 -9.06 -10.16
N LYS A 33 -21.53 -9.61 -10.47
CA LYS A 33 -21.93 -9.98 -11.85
C LYS A 33 -21.96 -8.78 -12.80
N GLN A 34 -22.44 -7.63 -12.33
CA GLN A 34 -22.45 -6.38 -13.08
C GLN A 34 -21.03 -5.87 -13.31
N ILE A 35 -20.17 -5.91 -12.27
CA ILE A 35 -18.75 -5.56 -12.37
C ILE A 35 -18.03 -6.46 -13.36
N ALA A 36 -18.31 -7.78 -13.36
CA ALA A 36 -17.76 -8.71 -14.36
C ALA A 36 -18.07 -8.28 -15.79
N SER A 37 -19.32 -7.80 -16.03
CA SER A 37 -19.73 -7.30 -17.36
C SER A 37 -18.97 -6.02 -17.73
N GLY A 38 -18.83 -5.09 -16.79
CA GLY A 38 -18.06 -3.87 -16.98
C GLY A 38 -16.59 -4.17 -17.28
N LEU A 39 -16.00 -5.13 -16.57
CA LEU A 39 -14.63 -5.58 -16.76
C LEU A 39 -14.41 -6.16 -18.18
N VAL A 40 -15.32 -7.00 -18.67
CA VAL A 40 -15.28 -7.49 -20.05
C VAL A 40 -15.35 -6.34 -21.03
N ASN A 41 -16.26 -5.40 -20.84
CA ASN A 41 -16.42 -4.23 -21.71
C ASN A 41 -15.17 -3.33 -21.69
N TRP A 42 -14.53 -3.17 -20.55
CA TRP A 42 -13.28 -2.41 -20.40
C TRP A 42 -12.13 -3.09 -21.17
N LEU A 43 -11.93 -4.40 -20.98
CA LEU A 43 -10.87 -5.14 -21.66
C LEU A 43 -11.06 -5.21 -23.19
N ARG A 44 -12.31 -5.20 -23.66
CA ARG A 44 -12.60 -5.18 -25.10
C ARG A 44 -12.10 -3.94 -25.81
N GLN A 45 -11.89 -2.82 -25.13
CA GLN A 45 -11.34 -1.61 -25.75
C GLN A 45 -9.96 -1.88 -26.37
N ASP A 46 -9.11 -2.66 -25.70
CA ASP A 46 -7.76 -2.99 -26.16
C ASP A 46 -7.68 -4.42 -26.77
N HIS A 47 -8.62 -5.32 -26.41
CA HIS A 47 -8.53 -6.77 -26.71
C HIS A 47 -9.77 -7.33 -27.44
N GLU A 48 -10.46 -6.52 -28.26
CA GLU A 48 -11.66 -6.94 -28.96
C GLU A 48 -11.45 -8.22 -29.83
N ASN A 49 -10.33 -8.30 -30.52
CA ASN A 49 -10.01 -9.47 -31.34
C ASN A 49 -9.86 -10.75 -30.50
N ALA A 50 -9.17 -10.68 -29.37
CA ALA A 50 -9.05 -11.80 -28.44
C ALA A 50 -10.41 -12.21 -27.87
N TYR A 51 -11.25 -11.24 -27.54
CA TYR A 51 -12.61 -11.50 -27.06
C TYR A 51 -13.45 -12.22 -28.12
N GLN A 52 -13.49 -11.75 -29.36
CA GLN A 52 -14.26 -12.36 -30.44
C GLN A 52 -13.73 -13.77 -30.79
N ALA A 53 -12.41 -13.95 -30.69
CA ALA A 53 -11.79 -15.28 -30.88
C ALA A 53 -12.09 -16.24 -29.71
N GLY A 54 -12.57 -15.76 -28.56
CA GLY A 54 -12.74 -16.52 -27.32
C GLY A 54 -11.40 -16.84 -26.63
N ASP A 55 -10.42 -15.97 -26.83
CA ASP A 55 -9.07 -16.10 -26.29
C ASP A 55 -8.78 -15.06 -25.17
N LEU A 56 -9.75 -14.19 -24.86
CA LEU A 56 -9.61 -13.28 -23.73
C LEU A 56 -9.47 -14.08 -22.43
N THR A 57 -8.33 -13.90 -21.75
CA THR A 57 -7.96 -14.67 -20.55
C THR A 57 -7.84 -13.75 -19.36
N ILE A 58 -8.47 -14.10 -18.24
CA ILE A 58 -8.44 -13.34 -16.98
C ILE A 58 -8.02 -14.28 -15.86
N GLY A 59 -7.00 -13.89 -15.10
CA GLY A 59 -6.63 -14.55 -13.85
C GLY A 59 -7.39 -13.96 -12.67
N VAL A 60 -7.89 -14.80 -11.77
CA VAL A 60 -8.60 -14.39 -10.55
C VAL A 60 -7.94 -15.04 -9.34
N GLY A 61 -7.54 -14.22 -8.38
CA GLY A 61 -7.04 -14.64 -7.08
C GLY A 61 -7.76 -13.92 -5.95
N ARG A 62 -7.55 -14.36 -4.73
CA ARG A 62 -8.15 -13.76 -3.54
C ARG A 62 -7.21 -13.84 -2.33
N ASP A 63 -7.41 -12.95 -1.38
CA ASP A 63 -6.79 -13.04 -0.07
C ASP A 63 -7.53 -14.02 0.87
N SER A 64 -7.21 -13.97 2.16
CA SER A 64 -7.78 -14.88 3.19
C SER A 64 -9.20 -14.53 3.63
N ARG A 65 -9.80 -13.42 3.19
CA ARG A 65 -11.10 -12.92 3.66
C ARG A 65 -12.22 -13.94 3.48
N LEU A 66 -13.11 -14.03 4.49
CA LEU A 66 -14.22 -15.02 4.53
C LEU A 66 -15.16 -14.92 3.32
N SER A 67 -15.43 -13.72 2.84
CA SER A 67 -16.31 -13.49 1.67
C SER A 67 -15.59 -13.74 0.34
N GLY A 68 -14.26 -13.87 0.34
CA GLY A 68 -13.44 -14.02 -0.87
C GLY A 68 -13.86 -15.18 -1.78
N PRO A 69 -14.03 -16.42 -1.26
CA PRO A 69 -14.40 -17.57 -2.10
C PRO A 69 -15.70 -17.38 -2.87
N LEU A 70 -16.74 -16.85 -2.21
CA LEU A 70 -18.05 -16.62 -2.86
C LEU A 70 -17.96 -15.54 -3.94
N LEU A 71 -17.32 -14.40 -3.64
CA LEU A 71 -17.19 -13.29 -4.58
C LEU A 71 -16.33 -13.68 -5.78
N ALA A 72 -15.22 -14.41 -5.56
CA ALA A 72 -14.36 -14.92 -6.63
C ALA A 72 -15.13 -15.87 -7.56
N LEU A 73 -15.85 -16.85 -6.99
CA LEU A 73 -16.66 -17.78 -7.78
C LEU A 73 -17.72 -17.04 -8.60
N THR A 74 -18.45 -16.12 -7.99
CA THR A 74 -19.48 -15.30 -8.67
C THR A 74 -18.89 -14.51 -9.84
N LEU A 75 -17.72 -13.90 -9.64
CA LEU A 75 -17.01 -13.16 -10.68
C LEU A 75 -16.61 -14.10 -11.84
N MET A 76 -15.98 -15.23 -11.52
CA MET A 76 -15.49 -16.20 -12.50
C MET A 76 -16.63 -16.80 -13.34
N GLU A 77 -17.73 -17.20 -12.71
CA GLU A 77 -18.91 -17.72 -13.43
C GLU A 77 -19.50 -16.67 -14.37
N ALA A 78 -19.61 -15.42 -13.92
CA ALA A 78 -20.12 -14.32 -14.75
C ALA A 78 -19.20 -14.02 -15.94
N LEU A 79 -17.88 -14.15 -15.80
CA LEU A 79 -16.91 -14.00 -16.88
C LEU A 79 -17.00 -15.15 -17.89
N VAL A 80 -17.08 -16.39 -17.40
CA VAL A 80 -17.22 -17.60 -18.26
C VAL A 80 -18.48 -17.55 -19.12
N THR A 81 -19.60 -17.11 -18.55
CA THR A 81 -20.86 -16.97 -19.32
C THR A 81 -20.76 -15.93 -20.44
N GLN A 82 -19.82 -15.01 -20.36
CA GLN A 82 -19.55 -13.98 -21.36
C GLN A 82 -18.44 -14.38 -22.36
N GLY A 83 -17.99 -15.65 -22.36
CA GLY A 83 -17.04 -16.17 -23.32
C GLY A 83 -15.56 -15.94 -22.97
N VAL A 84 -15.25 -15.65 -21.70
CA VAL A 84 -13.89 -15.40 -21.20
C VAL A 84 -13.26 -16.68 -20.68
N LYS A 85 -11.98 -16.90 -20.97
CA LYS A 85 -11.17 -17.92 -20.32
C LYS A 85 -10.73 -17.40 -18.94
N VAL A 86 -11.03 -18.15 -17.90
CA VAL A 86 -10.70 -17.77 -16.53
C VAL A 86 -9.72 -18.78 -15.93
N ILE A 87 -8.70 -18.26 -15.27
CA ILE A 87 -7.75 -19.04 -14.46
C ILE A 87 -8.00 -18.67 -12.99
N ASP A 88 -8.46 -19.66 -12.20
CA ASP A 88 -8.60 -19.53 -10.76
C ASP A 88 -7.24 -19.82 -10.10
N PHE A 89 -6.65 -18.82 -9.47
CA PHE A 89 -5.40 -18.94 -8.73
C PHE A 89 -5.62 -19.18 -7.22
N GLY A 90 -6.87 -19.21 -6.78
CA GLY A 90 -7.20 -19.46 -5.38
C GLY A 90 -6.67 -18.39 -4.43
N LEU A 91 -5.98 -18.81 -3.36
CA LEU A 91 -5.29 -17.89 -2.45
C LEU A 91 -4.05 -17.33 -3.16
N ALA A 92 -4.01 -16.01 -3.31
CA ALA A 92 -2.96 -15.31 -4.01
C ALA A 92 -2.66 -13.96 -3.33
N THR A 93 -1.71 -13.21 -3.88
CA THR A 93 -1.36 -11.86 -3.44
C THR A 93 -1.62 -10.85 -4.53
N THR A 94 -1.83 -9.59 -4.15
CA THR A 94 -2.01 -8.48 -5.10
C THR A 94 -0.87 -8.40 -6.12
N PRO A 95 0.42 -8.41 -5.73
CA PRO A 95 1.51 -8.41 -6.70
C PRO A 95 1.56 -9.66 -7.58
N ALA A 96 1.27 -10.85 -7.04
CA ALA A 96 1.23 -12.07 -7.86
C ALA A 96 0.14 -11.99 -8.93
N MET A 97 -1.02 -11.38 -8.64
CA MET A 97 -2.09 -11.21 -9.64
C MET A 97 -1.70 -10.25 -10.78
N PHE A 98 -0.90 -9.22 -10.50
CA PHE A 98 -0.30 -8.44 -11.59
C PHE A 98 0.66 -9.32 -12.42
N MET A 99 1.53 -10.11 -11.75
CA MET A 99 2.49 -10.96 -12.44
C MET A 99 1.84 -12.03 -13.31
N ALA A 100 0.58 -12.43 -13.04
CA ALA A 100 -0.19 -13.30 -13.95
C ALA A 100 -0.37 -12.68 -15.36
N THR A 101 -0.28 -11.36 -15.50
CA THR A 101 -0.31 -10.66 -16.79
C THR A 101 1.07 -10.60 -17.47
N GLN A 102 2.16 -10.85 -16.72
CA GLN A 102 3.54 -10.73 -17.19
C GLN A 102 4.17 -12.10 -17.51
N TYR A 103 3.78 -13.15 -16.76
CA TYR A 103 4.31 -14.49 -16.98
C TYR A 103 3.72 -15.13 -18.24
N GLU A 104 4.59 -15.54 -19.17
CA GLU A 104 4.20 -16.15 -20.46
C GLU A 104 3.33 -17.39 -20.30
N GLU A 105 3.54 -18.18 -19.23
CA GLU A 105 2.77 -19.40 -18.96
C GLU A 105 1.29 -19.14 -18.69
N PHE A 106 0.92 -17.97 -18.17
CA PHE A 106 -0.47 -17.59 -17.90
C PHE A 106 -1.02 -16.65 -18.96
N ALA A 107 -0.20 -15.73 -19.46
CA ALA A 107 -0.51 -14.76 -20.50
C ALA A 107 -1.89 -14.09 -20.31
N CYS A 108 -2.24 -13.76 -19.05
CA CYS A 108 -3.52 -13.13 -18.76
C CYS A 108 -3.59 -11.71 -19.33
N HIS A 109 -4.71 -11.36 -19.95
CA HIS A 109 -4.99 -9.99 -20.37
C HIS A 109 -5.31 -9.08 -19.18
N ALA A 110 -5.82 -9.68 -18.11
CA ALA A 110 -6.00 -9.01 -16.81
C ALA A 110 -5.76 -9.99 -15.65
N GLY A 111 -5.27 -9.44 -14.53
CA GLY A 111 -5.21 -10.09 -13.22
C GLY A 111 -6.17 -9.41 -12.25
N ILE A 112 -7.00 -10.17 -11.58
CA ILE A 112 -8.01 -9.67 -10.65
C ILE A 112 -7.72 -10.21 -9.27
N MET A 113 -7.63 -9.30 -8.29
CA MET A 113 -7.46 -9.65 -6.89
C MET A 113 -8.72 -9.31 -6.09
N ILE A 114 -9.32 -10.33 -5.48
CA ILE A 114 -10.44 -10.17 -4.55
C ILE A 114 -9.86 -9.89 -3.17
N THR A 115 -9.90 -8.62 -2.76
CA THR A 115 -9.29 -8.13 -1.52
C THR A 115 -9.87 -6.78 -1.12
N ALA A 116 -9.79 -6.46 0.16
CA ALA A 116 -9.99 -5.11 0.68
C ALA A 116 -8.76 -4.62 1.47
N SER A 117 -7.57 -5.20 1.20
CA SER A 117 -6.32 -4.86 1.87
C SER A 117 -6.48 -4.95 3.41
N HIS A 118 -6.13 -3.91 4.15
CA HIS A 118 -6.16 -3.84 5.62
C HIS A 118 -7.52 -3.47 6.24
N LEU A 119 -8.57 -3.33 5.43
CA LEU A 119 -9.89 -2.99 5.96
C LEU A 119 -10.45 -4.13 6.83
N PRO A 120 -11.40 -3.86 7.75
CA PRO A 120 -12.01 -4.86 8.61
C PRO A 120 -12.55 -6.07 7.84
N TYR A 121 -12.70 -7.20 8.53
CA TYR A 121 -13.05 -8.52 7.95
C TYR A 121 -14.34 -8.53 7.12
N TYR A 122 -15.27 -7.64 7.41
CA TYR A 122 -16.57 -7.53 6.72
C TYR A 122 -16.52 -6.75 5.41
N PHE A 123 -15.40 -6.08 5.10
CA PHE A 123 -15.15 -5.52 3.78
C PHE A 123 -14.58 -6.56 2.82
N ASN A 124 -14.83 -6.35 1.53
CA ASN A 124 -14.08 -6.94 0.44
C ASN A 124 -14.04 -5.98 -0.75
N GLY A 125 -13.35 -6.35 -1.81
CA GLY A 125 -13.19 -5.51 -2.98
C GLY A 125 -12.57 -6.24 -4.14
N ILE A 126 -12.29 -5.48 -5.19
CA ILE A 126 -11.72 -5.97 -6.45
C ILE A 126 -10.64 -4.99 -6.88
N LYS A 127 -9.39 -5.45 -6.92
CA LYS A 127 -8.28 -4.76 -7.58
C LYS A 127 -8.10 -5.34 -8.97
N ILE A 128 -7.81 -4.50 -9.94
CA ILE A 128 -7.77 -4.85 -11.36
C ILE A 128 -6.42 -4.43 -11.93
N PHE A 129 -5.77 -5.37 -12.60
CA PHE A 129 -4.49 -5.16 -13.27
C PHE A 129 -4.61 -5.55 -14.74
N SER A 130 -4.03 -4.72 -15.61
CA SER A 130 -3.71 -5.07 -16.99
C SER A 130 -2.20 -5.26 -17.14
N GLN A 131 -1.74 -5.61 -18.32
CA GLN A 131 -0.30 -5.65 -18.63
C GLN A 131 0.40 -4.29 -18.45
N LYS A 132 -0.37 -3.19 -18.47
CA LYS A 132 0.14 -1.81 -18.30
C LYS A 132 0.30 -1.40 -16.84
N GLY A 133 -0.27 -2.15 -15.90
CA GLY A 133 -0.29 -1.84 -14.46
C GLY A 133 -1.68 -1.95 -13.86
N GLY A 134 -1.86 -1.39 -12.66
CA GLY A 134 -3.17 -1.30 -12.01
C GLY A 134 -4.13 -0.38 -12.76
N ALA A 135 -5.43 -0.65 -12.65
CA ALA A 135 -6.47 0.21 -13.20
C ALA A 135 -6.40 1.63 -12.61
N GLU A 136 -6.79 2.62 -13.41
CA GLU A 136 -6.89 4.01 -12.98
C GLU A 136 -8.32 4.33 -12.49
N HIS A 137 -8.48 5.49 -11.89
CA HIS A 137 -9.79 5.95 -11.40
C HIS A 137 -10.85 5.93 -12.51
N GLU A 138 -10.50 6.40 -13.69
CA GLU A 138 -11.38 6.47 -14.87
C GLU A 138 -11.72 5.08 -15.43
N ASP A 139 -10.82 4.11 -15.28
CA ASP A 139 -11.09 2.71 -15.64
C ASP A 139 -12.16 2.12 -14.74
N ILE A 140 -12.07 2.39 -13.43
CA ILE A 140 -13.08 1.94 -12.46
C ILE A 140 -14.42 2.61 -12.72
N ASP A 141 -14.45 3.93 -13.00
CA ASP A 141 -15.67 4.64 -13.41
C ASP A 141 -16.32 3.93 -14.62
N PHE A 142 -15.54 3.64 -15.65
CA PHE A 142 -16.01 2.93 -16.84
C PHE A 142 -16.59 1.56 -16.51
N ILE A 143 -15.86 0.76 -15.71
CA ILE A 143 -16.26 -0.61 -15.33
C ILE A 143 -17.59 -0.57 -14.54
N LEU A 144 -17.76 0.37 -13.63
CA LEU A 144 -18.97 0.49 -12.81
C LEU A 144 -20.17 1.06 -13.58
N GLU A 145 -19.91 1.81 -14.64
CA GLU A 145 -20.97 2.40 -15.51
C GLU A 145 -21.41 1.43 -16.63
N LYS A 146 -20.47 0.74 -17.28
CA LYS A 146 -20.71 -0.06 -18.49
C LYS A 146 -21.01 -1.53 -18.19
N THR A 147 -22.01 -1.79 -17.40
CA THR A 147 -22.32 -3.11 -16.80
C THR A 147 -23.25 -4.00 -17.63
N SER A 148 -23.57 -3.64 -18.86
CA SER A 148 -24.37 -4.49 -19.75
C SER A 148 -23.58 -5.72 -20.18
N PRO A 149 -24.13 -6.94 -20.00
CA PRO A 149 -23.42 -8.17 -20.38
C PRO A 149 -23.07 -8.19 -21.86
N SER A 150 -21.86 -8.65 -22.17
CA SER A 150 -21.39 -8.89 -23.53
C SER A 150 -21.51 -10.37 -23.90
N SER A 151 -21.63 -10.66 -25.20
CA SER A 151 -21.57 -12.03 -25.69
C SER A 151 -20.80 -12.08 -27.01
N ASN A 152 -19.86 -13.01 -27.13
CA ASN A 152 -19.17 -13.36 -28.36
C ASN A 152 -19.73 -14.67 -28.99
N GLY A 153 -20.90 -15.14 -28.50
CA GLY A 153 -21.53 -16.39 -28.95
C GLY A 153 -20.85 -17.66 -28.43
N LYS A 154 -19.86 -17.56 -27.56
CA LYS A 154 -19.12 -18.68 -26.95
C LYS A 154 -19.36 -18.73 -25.44
N ILE A 155 -19.12 -19.89 -24.88
CA ILE A 155 -18.98 -20.07 -23.42
C ILE A 155 -17.48 -20.17 -23.16
N GLY A 156 -16.98 -19.44 -22.18
CA GLY A 156 -15.58 -19.47 -21.75
C GLY A 156 -15.23 -20.78 -21.03
N SER A 157 -14.08 -20.79 -20.42
CA SER A 157 -13.60 -21.92 -19.61
C SER A 157 -13.14 -21.45 -18.25
N LEU A 158 -13.23 -22.31 -17.26
CA LEU A 158 -12.63 -22.12 -15.93
C LEU A 158 -11.61 -23.22 -15.70
N THR A 159 -10.38 -22.83 -15.41
CA THR A 159 -9.29 -23.74 -15.04
C THR A 159 -8.65 -23.24 -13.75
N SER A 160 -7.97 -24.11 -13.01
CA SER A 160 -7.20 -23.71 -11.83
C SER A 160 -5.71 -23.84 -12.10
N SER A 161 -4.92 -22.95 -11.51
CA SER A 161 -3.46 -22.97 -11.56
C SER A 161 -2.86 -22.40 -10.29
N ASP A 162 -1.55 -22.51 -10.14
CA ASP A 162 -0.79 -21.95 -9.01
C ASP A 162 0.09 -20.80 -9.50
N ILE A 163 -0.13 -19.59 -8.99
CA ILE A 163 0.68 -18.41 -9.27
C ILE A 163 1.76 -18.18 -8.22
N ILE A 164 1.57 -18.70 -7.00
CA ILE A 164 2.47 -18.41 -5.88
C ILE A 164 3.82 -19.10 -6.05
N THR A 165 3.84 -20.32 -6.58
CA THR A 165 5.09 -21.06 -6.83
C THR A 165 6.00 -20.34 -7.83
N PRO A 166 5.58 -19.98 -9.06
CA PRO A 166 6.43 -19.23 -9.99
C PRO A 166 6.77 -17.82 -9.48
N TYR A 167 5.85 -17.14 -8.79
CA TYR A 167 6.11 -15.84 -8.17
C TYR A 167 7.19 -15.95 -7.08
N SER A 168 7.14 -16.97 -6.22
CA SER A 168 8.16 -17.24 -5.21
C SER A 168 9.52 -17.55 -5.84
N ALA A 169 9.53 -18.35 -6.91
CA ALA A 169 10.76 -18.68 -7.62
C ALA A 169 11.42 -17.45 -8.27
N ASP A 170 10.61 -16.52 -8.80
CA ASP A 170 11.11 -15.24 -9.33
C ASP A 170 11.74 -14.39 -8.21
N LEU A 171 11.08 -14.25 -7.05
CA LEU A 171 11.62 -13.56 -5.88
C LEU A 171 12.94 -14.18 -5.40
N VAL A 172 12.99 -15.52 -5.28
CA VAL A 172 14.21 -16.25 -4.90
C VAL A 172 15.34 -15.96 -5.89
N GLY A 173 15.05 -15.98 -7.20
CA GLY A 173 16.02 -15.66 -8.25
C GLY A 173 16.56 -14.24 -8.13
N LYS A 174 15.68 -13.26 -7.92
CA LYS A 174 16.03 -11.84 -7.73
C LYS A 174 16.88 -11.63 -6.48
N ILE A 175 16.51 -12.27 -5.34
CA ILE A 175 17.28 -12.14 -4.08
C ILE A 175 18.66 -12.78 -4.24
N ARG A 176 18.78 -13.97 -4.84
CA ARG A 176 20.09 -14.58 -5.12
C ARG A 176 20.97 -13.66 -5.96
N GLN A 177 20.44 -13.14 -7.04
CA GLN A 177 21.18 -12.22 -7.92
C GLN A 177 21.57 -10.93 -7.17
N GLY A 178 20.64 -10.29 -6.47
CA GLY A 178 20.86 -9.03 -5.77
C GLY A 178 21.78 -9.15 -4.56
N SER A 179 21.90 -10.35 -3.96
CA SER A 179 22.83 -10.59 -2.85
C SER A 179 24.31 -10.43 -3.23
N GLY A 180 24.63 -10.56 -4.52
CA GLY A 180 26.01 -10.54 -5.02
C GLY A 180 26.86 -11.73 -4.59
N LEU A 181 26.26 -12.78 -3.99
CA LEU A 181 26.92 -13.99 -3.56
C LEU A 181 26.75 -15.11 -4.59
N THR A 182 27.73 -16.03 -4.64
CA THR A 182 27.70 -17.19 -5.56
C THR A 182 26.98 -18.41 -4.99
N THR A 183 26.40 -18.31 -3.79
CA THR A 183 25.68 -19.40 -3.14
C THR A 183 24.18 -19.39 -3.46
N ASP A 184 23.57 -20.57 -3.51
CA ASP A 184 22.11 -20.71 -3.64
C ASP A 184 21.36 -20.34 -2.35
N GLN A 185 22.06 -20.27 -1.22
CA GLN A 185 21.51 -19.96 0.10
C GLN A 185 22.17 -18.72 0.72
N PRO A 186 21.94 -17.53 0.16
CA PRO A 186 22.58 -16.30 0.62
C PRO A 186 22.20 -15.89 2.04
N LEU A 187 21.09 -16.40 2.57
CA LEU A 187 20.59 -16.11 3.93
C LEU A 187 20.91 -17.20 4.95
N ALA A 188 21.78 -18.18 4.58
CA ALA A 188 22.17 -19.27 5.47
C ALA A 188 22.80 -18.74 6.78
N GLY A 189 22.33 -19.25 7.91
CA GLY A 189 22.76 -18.83 9.25
C GLY A 189 22.08 -17.58 9.80
N MET A 190 21.17 -16.97 9.03
CA MET A 190 20.32 -15.85 9.50
C MET A 190 18.98 -16.38 9.97
N LYS A 191 18.46 -15.81 11.04
CA LYS A 191 17.10 -16.03 11.52
C LYS A 191 16.21 -14.88 11.11
N ILE A 192 15.25 -15.15 10.21
CA ILE A 192 14.35 -14.14 9.67
C ILE A 192 12.93 -14.63 9.83
N ILE A 193 12.14 -13.90 10.60
CA ILE A 193 10.76 -14.27 10.91
C ILE A 193 9.74 -13.43 10.14
N VAL A 194 8.63 -14.05 9.81
CA VAL A 194 7.52 -13.44 9.08
C VAL A 194 6.29 -13.36 9.97
N ASP A 195 5.61 -12.21 9.93
CA ASP A 195 4.25 -12.05 10.42
C ASP A 195 3.34 -11.81 9.20
N ALA A 196 2.53 -12.81 8.87
CA ALA A 196 1.59 -12.72 7.76
C ALA A 196 0.20 -12.20 8.17
N GLY A 197 -0.01 -11.90 9.47
CA GLY A 197 -1.28 -11.38 9.98
C GLY A 197 -2.51 -12.21 9.61
N ASN A 198 -2.34 -13.52 9.38
CA ASN A 198 -3.36 -14.42 8.84
C ASN A 198 -3.88 -14.03 7.43
N GLY A 199 -3.12 -13.21 6.70
CA GLY A 199 -3.36 -12.85 5.30
C GLY A 199 -2.82 -13.88 4.31
N ALA A 200 -2.47 -13.43 3.10
CA ALA A 200 -1.94 -14.26 2.03
C ALA A 200 -0.40 -14.45 2.06
N GLY A 201 0.32 -13.75 2.97
CA GLY A 201 1.78 -13.66 2.97
C GLY A 201 2.55 -14.85 3.56
N GLY A 202 1.86 -15.86 4.09
CA GLY A 202 2.51 -16.99 4.80
C GLY A 202 3.50 -17.79 3.95
N PHE A 203 3.28 -17.86 2.64
CA PHE A 203 4.17 -18.55 1.69
C PHE A 203 5.61 -18.01 1.71
N PHE A 204 5.79 -16.73 2.06
CA PHE A 204 7.10 -16.07 2.01
C PHE A 204 8.12 -16.74 2.96
N ALA A 205 7.67 -17.25 4.10
CA ALA A 205 8.51 -18.00 5.01
C ALA A 205 9.06 -19.27 4.35
N SER A 206 8.19 -20.16 3.88
CA SER A 206 8.57 -21.49 3.40
C SER A 206 9.05 -21.51 1.94
N GLN A 207 8.46 -20.70 1.05
CA GLN A 207 8.78 -20.74 -0.37
C GLN A 207 9.86 -19.73 -0.80
N VAL A 208 10.19 -18.77 0.06
CA VAL A 208 11.23 -17.77 -0.24
C VAL A 208 12.38 -17.87 0.77
N LEU A 209 12.12 -17.60 2.04
CA LEU A 209 13.18 -17.47 3.04
C LEU A 209 13.89 -18.81 3.32
N GLU A 210 13.17 -19.89 3.55
CA GLU A 210 13.78 -21.22 3.78
C GLU A 210 14.54 -21.73 2.56
N VAL A 211 14.04 -21.47 1.35
CA VAL A 211 14.74 -21.81 0.09
C VAL A 211 16.05 -21.04 -0.04
N LEU A 212 16.12 -19.83 0.51
CA LEU A 212 17.33 -19.00 0.58
C LEU A 212 18.23 -19.34 1.77
N GLY A 213 17.85 -20.32 2.61
CA GLY A 213 18.65 -20.84 3.72
C GLY A 213 18.41 -20.17 5.07
N ALA A 214 17.42 -19.28 5.20
CA ALA A 214 17.10 -18.65 6.48
C ALA A 214 16.40 -19.61 7.45
N ASP A 215 16.64 -19.45 8.75
CA ASP A 215 15.81 -20.02 9.81
C ASP A 215 14.57 -19.15 10.02
N THR A 216 13.40 -19.70 9.73
CA THR A 216 12.11 -18.99 9.86
C THR A 216 11.38 -19.37 11.16
N SER A 217 11.98 -20.14 12.03
CA SER A 217 11.39 -20.54 13.31
C SER A 217 11.09 -19.32 14.19
N GLY A 218 9.85 -19.20 14.64
CA GLY A 218 9.35 -18.01 15.34
C GLY A 218 8.48 -17.09 14.46
N SER A 219 8.35 -17.41 13.16
CA SER A 219 7.34 -16.77 12.31
C SER A 219 5.93 -17.02 12.85
N GLN A 220 5.03 -16.06 12.67
CA GLN A 220 3.72 -16.08 13.30
C GLN A 220 2.59 -15.75 12.31
N PHE A 221 1.38 -16.27 12.65
CA PHE A 221 0.14 -16.00 11.91
C PHE A 221 0.22 -16.27 10.41
N LEU A 222 0.97 -17.34 10.04
CA LEU A 222 1.24 -17.71 8.64
C LEU A 222 0.02 -18.34 7.96
N ASP A 223 -0.84 -19.04 8.74
CA ASP A 223 -2.04 -19.67 8.20
C ASP A 223 -3.11 -18.63 7.89
N PRO A 224 -3.72 -18.67 6.69
CA PRO A 224 -4.75 -17.72 6.30
C PRO A 224 -6.02 -17.87 7.12
N ASP A 225 -6.48 -16.79 7.74
CA ASP A 225 -7.73 -16.72 8.50
C ASP A 225 -8.40 -15.35 8.30
N GLY A 226 -9.49 -15.34 7.54
CA GLY A 226 -10.22 -14.11 7.20
C GLY A 226 -10.95 -13.44 8.35
N THR A 227 -10.87 -13.96 9.57
CA THR A 227 -11.36 -13.29 10.79
C THR A 227 -10.31 -12.37 11.42
N PHE A 228 -9.04 -12.52 11.02
CA PHE A 228 -7.90 -11.78 11.56
C PHE A 228 -7.83 -11.78 13.08
N PRO A 229 -7.75 -12.96 13.73
CA PRO A 229 -7.98 -13.10 15.16
C PRO A 229 -6.85 -12.55 16.04
N ASN A 230 -5.66 -12.32 15.47
CA ASN A 230 -4.48 -11.95 16.23
C ASN A 230 -4.23 -10.45 16.26
N HIS A 231 -4.27 -9.80 15.12
CA HIS A 231 -4.21 -8.35 14.96
C HIS A 231 -4.71 -7.95 13.57
N ILE A 232 -4.97 -6.67 13.37
CA ILE A 232 -5.26 -6.13 12.04
C ILE A 232 -4.01 -6.29 11.17
N PRO A 233 -4.07 -7.00 10.02
CA PRO A 233 -2.92 -7.19 9.14
C PRO A 233 -2.59 -5.90 8.38
N ASN A 234 -1.86 -5.01 9.05
CA ASN A 234 -1.48 -3.70 8.53
C ASN A 234 -0.13 -3.26 9.14
N PRO A 235 0.94 -3.12 8.33
CA PRO A 235 2.26 -2.67 8.77
C PRO A 235 2.30 -1.26 9.41
N ASP A 236 1.21 -0.50 9.30
CA ASP A 236 1.06 0.81 9.97
C ASP A 236 0.27 0.74 11.29
N ASN A 237 -0.26 -0.44 11.64
CA ASN A 237 -0.99 -0.66 12.88
C ASN A 237 -0.01 -0.87 14.05
N LYS A 238 -0.22 -0.14 15.16
CA LYS A 238 0.68 -0.20 16.33
C LYS A 238 0.70 -1.56 17.01
N GLU A 239 -0.43 -2.24 17.09
CA GLU A 239 -0.54 -3.57 17.73
C GLU A 239 0.13 -4.63 16.86
N ALA A 240 -0.06 -4.58 15.55
CA ALA A 240 0.61 -5.46 14.59
C ALA A 240 2.13 -5.29 14.67
N MET A 241 2.63 -4.04 14.66
CA MET A 241 4.05 -3.76 14.78
C MET A 241 4.63 -4.17 16.13
N ALA A 242 3.90 -3.99 17.23
CA ALA A 242 4.31 -4.45 18.55
C ALA A 242 4.36 -5.99 18.62
N SER A 243 3.47 -6.70 17.93
CA SER A 243 3.45 -8.16 17.86
C SER A 243 4.71 -8.70 17.20
N ILE A 244 5.05 -8.25 16.00
CA ILE A 244 6.27 -8.70 15.31
C ILE A 244 7.54 -8.24 16.05
N GLN A 245 7.56 -7.06 16.66
CA GLN A 245 8.67 -6.59 17.48
C GLN A 245 8.94 -7.53 18.65
N ALA A 246 7.89 -7.92 19.37
CA ALA A 246 8.00 -8.88 20.47
C ALA A 246 8.51 -10.24 19.99
N ALA A 247 8.03 -10.73 18.83
CA ALA A 247 8.47 -11.97 18.24
C ALA A 247 9.96 -11.94 17.83
N VAL A 248 10.43 -10.85 17.22
CA VAL A 248 11.86 -10.65 16.87
C VAL A 248 12.74 -10.74 18.10
N LEU A 249 12.42 -10.01 19.15
CA LEU A 249 13.19 -9.98 20.38
C LEU A 249 13.17 -11.33 21.13
N ALA A 250 12.02 -11.96 21.22
CA ALA A 250 11.86 -13.26 21.90
C ALA A 250 12.62 -14.38 21.20
N ASN A 251 12.68 -14.36 19.87
CA ASN A 251 13.36 -15.37 19.06
C ASN A 251 14.82 -15.00 18.73
N GLN A 252 15.31 -13.83 19.15
CA GLN A 252 16.62 -13.31 18.79
C GLN A 252 16.85 -13.31 17.26
N ALA A 253 15.81 -12.94 16.51
CA ALA A 253 15.86 -12.92 15.05
C ALA A 253 16.72 -11.76 14.53
N ASP A 254 17.37 -11.96 13.39
CA ASP A 254 18.16 -10.93 12.72
C ASP A 254 17.27 -9.89 12.07
N LEU A 255 16.08 -10.30 11.61
CA LEU A 255 15.08 -9.45 10.98
C LEU A 255 13.68 -10.03 11.17
N GLY A 256 12.69 -9.17 11.37
CA GLY A 256 11.28 -9.48 11.23
C GLY A 256 10.68 -8.78 10.04
N ILE A 257 9.78 -9.45 9.31
CA ILE A 257 9.07 -8.91 8.15
C ILE A 257 7.58 -9.07 8.42
N ILE A 258 6.82 -8.01 8.26
CA ILE A 258 5.36 -8.04 8.39
C ILE A 258 4.71 -7.57 7.09
N PHE A 259 3.65 -8.26 6.68
CA PHE A 259 2.85 -7.94 5.50
C PHE A 259 1.43 -7.52 5.89
N ASP A 260 0.75 -6.82 4.98
CA ASP A 260 -0.69 -6.67 5.06
C ASP A 260 -1.41 -7.88 4.44
N THR A 261 -2.75 -7.83 4.42
CA THR A 261 -3.58 -8.98 4.05
C THR A 261 -3.28 -9.55 2.67
N ASP A 262 -3.10 -8.69 1.68
CA ASP A 262 -2.91 -9.03 0.26
C ASP A 262 -1.49 -8.78 -0.24
N VAL A 263 -0.57 -8.43 0.69
CA VAL A 263 0.89 -8.43 0.50
C VAL A 263 1.42 -7.34 -0.44
N ASP A 264 0.66 -6.29 -0.67
CA ASP A 264 1.16 -5.14 -1.43
C ASP A 264 1.94 -4.14 -0.55
N ARG A 265 1.96 -4.36 0.78
CA ARG A 265 2.72 -3.58 1.76
C ARG A 265 3.56 -4.44 2.67
N ALA A 266 4.71 -3.90 3.07
CA ALA A 266 5.57 -4.49 4.08
C ALA A 266 6.12 -3.43 5.04
N ALA A 267 6.53 -3.91 6.22
CA ALA A 267 7.45 -3.24 7.11
C ALA A 267 8.42 -4.25 7.70
N VAL A 268 9.49 -3.78 8.31
CA VAL A 268 10.48 -4.66 8.93
C VAL A 268 10.80 -4.23 10.36
N VAL A 269 11.31 -5.16 11.13
CA VAL A 269 11.80 -4.94 12.50
C VAL A 269 13.22 -5.47 12.59
N THR A 270 14.13 -4.67 13.12
CA THR A 270 15.54 -5.02 13.23
C THR A 270 15.81 -5.98 14.40
N SER A 271 17.00 -6.57 14.45
CA SER A 271 17.43 -7.45 15.55
C SER A 271 17.44 -6.78 16.93
N LYS A 272 17.42 -5.44 16.98
CA LYS A 272 17.31 -4.65 18.22
C LYS A 272 15.86 -4.33 18.58
N GLY A 273 14.90 -4.72 17.75
CA GLY A 273 13.50 -4.38 17.92
C GLY A 273 13.13 -2.98 17.38
N GLU A 274 13.97 -2.34 16.58
CA GLU A 274 13.62 -1.08 15.96
C GLU A 274 12.62 -1.29 14.83
N ILE A 275 11.53 -0.53 14.87
CA ILE A 275 10.46 -0.60 13.88
C ILE A 275 10.84 0.27 12.68
N LEU A 276 10.95 -0.38 11.53
CA LEU A 276 11.27 0.27 10.26
C LEU A 276 10.03 0.28 9.37
N ASN A 277 9.14 1.20 9.65
CA ASN A 277 7.98 1.54 8.83
C ASN A 277 7.99 3.05 8.52
N ARG A 278 6.98 3.55 7.83
CA ARG A 278 6.81 4.98 7.51
C ARG A 278 8.12 5.60 6.96
N ASN A 279 8.55 6.73 7.51
CA ASN A 279 9.77 7.45 7.08
C ASN A 279 11.04 6.58 7.17
N ASN A 280 11.13 5.68 8.16
CA ASN A 280 12.29 4.79 8.32
C ASN A 280 12.39 3.77 7.19
N LEU A 281 11.26 3.18 6.76
CA LEU A 281 11.23 2.27 5.61
C LEU A 281 11.59 3.01 4.32
N ILE A 282 11.03 4.20 4.11
CA ILE A 282 11.35 5.04 2.95
C ILE A 282 12.85 5.36 2.93
N ALA A 283 13.44 5.71 4.08
CA ALA A 283 14.86 6.03 4.19
C ALA A 283 15.74 4.83 3.81
N ILE A 284 15.43 3.62 4.32
CA ILE A 284 16.21 2.41 3.99
C ILE A 284 16.12 2.09 2.51
N LEU A 285 14.92 2.05 1.94
CA LEU A 285 14.75 1.74 0.53
C LEU A 285 15.36 2.82 -0.37
N SER A 286 15.30 4.09 0.05
CA SER A 286 16.00 5.19 -0.65
C SER A 286 17.52 5.04 -0.59
N GLN A 287 18.07 4.67 0.57
CA GLN A 287 19.51 4.39 0.72
C GLN A 287 19.96 3.27 -0.22
N ILE A 288 19.16 2.18 -0.34
CA ILE A 288 19.46 1.06 -1.24
C ILE A 288 19.47 1.54 -2.69
N VAL A 289 18.40 2.18 -3.12
CA VAL A 289 18.24 2.63 -4.52
C VAL A 289 19.29 3.67 -4.88
N LEU A 290 19.62 4.61 -3.98
CA LEU A 290 20.65 5.62 -4.23
C LEU A 290 22.08 5.06 -4.22
N ALA A 291 22.34 3.97 -3.50
CA ALA A 291 23.60 3.27 -3.58
C ALA A 291 23.78 2.52 -4.91
N GLU A 292 22.70 1.96 -5.45
CA GLU A 292 22.69 1.29 -6.75
C GLU A 292 22.68 2.30 -7.92
N HIS A 293 21.96 3.41 -7.77
CA HIS A 293 21.69 4.42 -8.80
C HIS A 293 21.85 5.84 -8.24
N PRO A 294 23.08 6.35 -8.12
CA PRO A 294 23.35 7.67 -7.57
C PRO A 294 22.65 8.79 -8.36
N GLY A 295 21.99 9.69 -7.65
CA GLY A 295 21.33 10.86 -8.24
C GLY A 295 19.89 10.65 -8.66
N THR A 296 19.34 9.44 -8.55
CA THR A 296 17.93 9.19 -8.87
C THR A 296 16.97 9.92 -7.93
N SER A 297 15.75 10.15 -8.39
CA SER A 297 14.68 10.75 -7.60
C SER A 297 13.84 9.66 -6.92
N ILE A 298 13.27 10.00 -5.76
CA ILE A 298 12.35 9.17 -5.00
C ILE A 298 11.02 9.92 -4.90
N VAL A 299 9.95 9.36 -5.44
CA VAL A 299 8.60 9.92 -5.25
C VAL A 299 8.01 9.37 -3.96
N THR A 300 7.49 10.25 -3.12
CA THR A 300 6.83 9.88 -1.87
C THR A 300 5.47 10.56 -1.75
N ASN A 301 4.60 10.03 -0.89
CA ASN A 301 3.41 10.76 -0.50
C ASN A 301 3.76 12.01 0.35
N SER A 302 2.79 12.91 0.52
CA SER A 302 2.98 14.22 1.14
C SER A 302 3.28 14.20 2.65
N PRO A 303 2.76 13.25 3.46
CA PRO A 303 2.95 13.24 4.92
C PRO A 303 4.33 12.71 5.37
N THR A 304 5.37 13.01 4.61
CA THR A 304 6.75 12.62 4.96
C THR A 304 7.47 13.73 5.71
N SER A 305 8.40 13.32 6.59
CA SER A 305 9.24 14.21 7.38
C SER A 305 10.16 15.08 6.53
N ASP A 306 10.47 16.29 6.99
CA ASP A 306 11.53 17.10 6.38
C ASP A 306 12.91 16.50 6.63
N HIS A 307 13.09 15.77 7.75
CA HIS A 307 14.31 14.98 7.99
C HIS A 307 14.54 13.88 6.97
N LEU A 308 13.47 13.28 6.45
CA LEU A 308 13.59 12.32 5.36
C LEU A 308 14.06 12.99 4.05
N LYS A 309 13.55 14.20 3.75
CA LYS A 309 14.01 14.99 2.59
C LYS A 309 15.50 15.26 2.71
N ASP A 310 15.94 15.81 3.86
CA ASP A 310 17.35 16.11 4.13
C ASP A 310 18.24 14.87 4.02
N PHE A 311 17.74 13.71 4.49
CA PHE A 311 18.45 12.44 4.41
C PHE A 311 18.65 11.99 2.94
N ILE A 312 17.59 11.98 2.13
CA ILE A 312 17.66 11.62 0.71
C ILE A 312 18.59 12.58 -0.06
N GLU A 313 18.50 13.88 0.20
CA GLU A 313 19.36 14.89 -0.44
C GLU A 313 20.83 14.74 -0.03
N LYS A 314 21.11 14.42 1.24
CA LYS A 314 22.46 14.10 1.72
C LYS A 314 23.07 12.88 1.02
N LEU A 315 22.24 11.90 0.65
CA LEU A 315 22.64 10.75 -0.15
C LEU A 315 22.83 11.06 -1.65
N GLY A 316 22.60 12.30 -2.06
CA GLY A 316 22.71 12.75 -3.45
C GLY A 316 21.47 12.49 -4.30
N GLY A 317 20.36 12.07 -3.70
CA GLY A 317 19.06 11.91 -4.36
C GLY A 317 18.21 13.17 -4.33
N LYS A 318 16.98 13.05 -4.83
CA LYS A 318 15.96 14.09 -4.76
C LYS A 318 14.63 13.49 -4.33
N GLN A 319 14.01 14.03 -3.28
CA GLN A 319 12.64 13.67 -2.91
C GLN A 319 11.65 14.50 -3.73
N ILE A 320 10.65 13.84 -4.29
CA ILE A 320 9.47 14.46 -4.92
C ILE A 320 8.26 14.06 -4.10
N ARG A 321 7.72 14.98 -3.29
CA ARG A 321 6.47 14.76 -2.55
C ARG A 321 5.29 14.94 -3.48
N TYR A 322 4.29 14.05 -3.36
CA TYR A 322 3.11 14.10 -4.19
C TYR A 322 1.84 13.73 -3.39
N ILE A 323 0.70 13.82 -4.04
CA ILE A 323 -0.61 13.48 -3.48
C ILE A 323 -0.60 12.01 -3.02
N SER A 324 -1.09 11.75 -1.81
CA SER A 324 -1.21 10.39 -1.24
C SER A 324 -2.11 9.49 -2.08
N GLY A 325 -1.85 8.20 -2.02
CA GLY A 325 -2.49 7.14 -2.80
C GLY A 325 -1.49 6.45 -3.72
N TYR A 326 -1.43 5.13 -3.62
CA TYR A 326 -0.41 4.33 -4.29
C TYR A 326 -0.34 4.60 -5.80
N ARG A 327 -1.49 4.69 -6.50
CA ARG A 327 -1.51 5.04 -7.94
C ARG A 327 -0.98 6.44 -8.21
N ASN A 328 -1.26 7.41 -7.33
CA ASN A 328 -0.79 8.79 -7.49
C ASN A 328 0.73 8.87 -7.47
N VAL A 329 1.38 8.25 -6.47
CA VAL A 329 2.85 8.26 -6.36
C VAL A 329 3.52 7.46 -7.47
N ILE A 330 2.94 6.33 -7.87
CA ILE A 330 3.41 5.53 -9.01
C ILE A 330 3.32 6.34 -10.31
N ASN A 331 2.17 6.91 -10.61
CA ASN A 331 1.96 7.69 -11.83
C ASN A 331 2.86 8.94 -11.87
N ARG A 332 3.11 9.55 -10.70
CA ARG A 332 4.06 10.66 -10.61
C ARG A 332 5.49 10.23 -10.94
N ALA A 333 5.92 9.04 -10.51
CA ALA A 333 7.22 8.48 -10.84
C ALA A 333 7.34 8.12 -12.33
N ILE A 334 6.30 7.54 -12.91
CA ILE A 334 6.23 7.25 -14.36
C ILE A 334 6.33 8.55 -15.15
N ALA A 335 5.51 9.55 -14.83
CA ALA A 335 5.52 10.86 -15.49
C ALA A 335 6.87 11.58 -15.34
N ALA A 336 7.56 11.44 -14.19
CA ALA A 336 8.90 11.97 -14.01
C ALA A 336 9.89 11.35 -15.01
N ASN A 337 9.87 10.01 -15.16
CA ASN A 337 10.71 9.31 -16.11
C ASN A 337 10.40 9.70 -17.56
N GLU A 338 9.14 9.87 -17.94
CA GLU A 338 8.72 10.31 -19.26
C GLU A 338 9.21 11.76 -19.56
N ALA A 339 9.27 12.59 -18.51
CA ALA A 339 9.83 13.94 -18.60
C ALA A 339 11.37 13.99 -18.53
N GLY A 340 12.05 12.83 -18.51
CA GLY A 340 13.51 12.73 -18.49
C GLY A 340 14.14 12.93 -17.10
N VAL A 341 13.34 12.89 -16.02
CA VAL A 341 13.82 12.88 -14.63
C VAL A 341 13.91 11.42 -14.18
N ASP A 342 15.14 10.95 -13.94
CA ASP A 342 15.31 9.58 -13.42
C ASP A 342 14.65 9.41 -12.06
N CYS A 343 13.71 8.45 -11.98
CA CYS A 343 12.97 8.13 -10.77
C CYS A 343 12.75 6.61 -10.71
N LEU A 344 13.34 5.96 -9.72
CA LEU A 344 13.38 4.51 -9.63
C LEU A 344 12.52 3.94 -8.51
N LEU A 345 12.03 4.78 -7.59
CA LEU A 345 11.20 4.36 -6.47
C LEU A 345 10.05 5.33 -6.25
N ALA A 346 8.84 4.77 -6.17
CA ALA A 346 7.65 5.42 -5.67
C ALA A 346 7.23 4.70 -4.38
N ILE A 347 7.10 5.43 -3.26
CA ILE A 347 6.88 4.84 -1.95
C ILE A 347 6.03 5.73 -1.05
N GLU A 348 5.18 5.09 -0.24
CA GLU A 348 4.33 5.78 0.72
C GLU A 348 4.66 5.42 2.17
N THR A 349 4.32 6.31 3.09
CA THR A 349 4.39 6.06 4.53
C THR A 349 3.53 4.89 5.00
N SER A 350 2.57 4.45 4.20
CA SER A 350 1.72 3.28 4.45
C SER A 350 2.41 1.93 4.24
N GLY A 351 3.61 1.92 3.61
CA GLY A 351 4.37 0.72 3.29
C GLY A 351 4.21 0.23 1.85
N HIS A 352 3.39 0.90 1.02
CA HIS A 352 3.39 0.66 -0.43
C HIS A 352 4.72 1.10 -1.03
N ALA A 353 5.35 0.24 -1.80
CA ALA A 353 6.64 0.52 -2.44
C ALA A 353 6.71 -0.10 -3.84
N ALA A 354 6.88 0.74 -4.84
CA ALA A 354 6.91 0.38 -6.24
C ALA A 354 8.25 0.77 -6.87
N PHE A 355 8.99 -0.21 -7.35
CA PHE A 355 10.29 -0.03 -7.99
C PHE A 355 10.15 -0.10 -9.51
N LYS A 356 10.83 0.78 -10.23
CA LYS A 356 10.85 0.79 -11.70
C LYS A 356 11.31 -0.56 -12.27
N GLU A 357 12.32 -1.16 -11.66
CA GLU A 357 12.85 -2.49 -12.04
C GLU A 357 11.86 -3.64 -11.78
N ASN A 358 10.82 -3.42 -10.98
CA ASN A 358 9.72 -4.34 -10.71
C ASN A 358 8.39 -3.77 -11.25
N TYR A 359 8.41 -3.23 -12.48
CA TYR A 359 7.24 -2.72 -13.23
C TYR A 359 6.49 -1.54 -12.57
N PHE A 360 7.07 -0.84 -11.62
CA PHE A 360 6.35 0.07 -10.73
C PHE A 360 5.14 -0.59 -10.06
N LEU A 361 5.27 -1.87 -9.74
CA LEU A 361 4.28 -2.65 -9.01
C LEU A 361 4.40 -2.39 -7.51
N ASP A 362 3.29 -2.10 -6.83
CA ASP A 362 3.24 -2.17 -5.37
C ASP A 362 3.39 -3.63 -4.93
N ASP A 363 4.52 -3.92 -4.30
CA ASP A 363 4.92 -5.27 -3.96
C ASP A 363 5.68 -5.30 -2.62
N GLY A 364 4.95 -5.65 -1.56
CA GLY A 364 5.53 -5.76 -0.22
C GLY A 364 6.64 -6.81 -0.14
N THR A 365 6.52 -7.91 -0.91
CA THR A 365 7.57 -8.94 -0.93
C THR A 365 8.82 -8.46 -1.65
N TYR A 366 8.68 -7.66 -2.71
CA TYR A 366 9.83 -7.09 -3.39
C TYR A 366 10.51 -6.00 -2.55
N ALA A 367 9.73 -5.19 -1.84
CA ALA A 367 10.28 -4.24 -0.86
C ALA A 367 11.11 -4.94 0.23
N ALA A 368 10.59 -6.05 0.77
CA ALA A 368 11.35 -6.90 1.69
C ALA A 368 12.58 -7.53 1.01
N ALA A 369 12.44 -8.01 -0.24
CA ALA A 369 13.53 -8.60 -1.00
C ALA A 369 14.71 -7.64 -1.19
N LYS A 370 14.48 -6.35 -1.45
CA LYS A 370 15.53 -5.32 -1.55
C LYS A 370 16.36 -5.22 -0.27
N ILE A 371 15.72 -5.34 0.89
CA ILE A 371 16.42 -5.38 2.18
C ILE A 371 17.17 -6.69 2.35
N LEU A 372 16.56 -7.83 2.03
CA LEU A 372 17.15 -9.16 2.12
C LEU A 372 18.41 -9.30 1.26
N MET A 373 18.43 -8.71 0.07
CA MET A 373 19.61 -8.69 -0.81
C MET A 373 20.84 -8.07 -0.14
N LEU A 374 20.65 -7.11 0.76
CA LEU A 374 21.75 -6.43 1.46
C LEU A 374 22.24 -7.15 2.71
N LEU A 375 21.42 -7.97 3.37
CA LEU A 375 21.77 -8.58 4.66
C LEU A 375 23.11 -9.31 4.64
N PRO A 376 23.42 -10.17 3.64
CA PRO A 376 24.72 -10.86 3.59
C PRO A 376 25.90 -9.89 3.47
N GLN A 377 25.75 -8.83 2.68
CA GLN A 377 26.79 -7.82 2.47
C GLN A 377 27.03 -6.98 3.73
N LEU A 378 25.97 -6.62 4.45
CA LEU A 378 26.06 -5.92 5.73
C LEU A 378 26.74 -6.80 6.77
N GLY A 379 26.37 -8.09 6.87
CA GLY A 379 27.00 -9.04 7.78
C GLY A 379 28.51 -9.19 7.55
N GLN A 380 28.97 -9.24 6.28
CA GLN A 380 30.40 -9.27 5.94
C GLN A 380 31.16 -8.02 6.42
N LYS A 381 30.49 -6.87 6.49
CA LYS A 381 31.05 -5.59 6.97
C LYS A 381 30.87 -5.38 8.46
N GLY A 382 30.23 -6.32 9.18
CA GLY A 382 29.87 -6.16 10.59
C GLY A 382 28.81 -5.09 10.82
N GLN A 383 28.04 -4.75 9.79
CA GLN A 383 26.95 -3.75 9.82
C GLN A 383 25.59 -4.44 9.94
N LYS A 384 24.60 -3.70 10.39
CA LYS A 384 23.18 -4.10 10.48
C LYS A 384 22.30 -3.15 9.68
N VAL A 385 21.04 -3.52 9.49
CA VAL A 385 20.07 -2.71 8.75
C VAL A 385 19.89 -1.32 9.39
N ASP A 386 19.90 -1.25 10.72
CA ASP A 386 19.80 0.02 11.47
C ASP A 386 20.89 1.02 11.10
N ASP A 387 22.10 0.53 10.80
CA ASP A 387 23.24 1.39 10.48
C ASP A 387 23.05 2.17 9.18
N LEU A 388 22.16 1.69 8.30
CA LEU A 388 21.85 2.35 7.02
C LEU A 388 21.15 3.70 7.21
N ILE A 389 20.39 3.86 8.29
CA ILE A 389 19.62 5.08 8.58
C ILE A 389 20.08 5.75 9.89
N ALA A 390 21.25 5.41 10.41
CA ALA A 390 21.78 6.01 11.64
C ALA A 390 21.84 7.54 11.59
N ASP A 391 22.01 8.12 10.40
CA ASP A 391 22.05 9.55 10.16
C ASP A 391 20.65 10.19 9.97
N LEU A 392 19.59 9.40 9.90
CA LEU A 392 18.21 9.90 9.78
C LEU A 392 17.77 10.51 11.12
N LYS A 393 17.62 11.81 11.13
CA LYS A 393 17.11 12.52 12.31
C LYS A 393 15.63 12.18 12.51
N GLN A 394 15.24 12.08 13.78
CA GLN A 394 13.85 11.90 14.19
C GLN A 394 13.33 13.20 14.80
N PRO A 395 12.07 13.59 14.53
CA PRO A 395 11.46 14.72 15.24
C PRO A 395 11.31 14.39 16.72
N VAL A 396 11.33 15.44 17.57
CA VAL A 396 11.16 15.28 19.02
C VAL A 396 9.69 15.03 19.39
N GLU A 397 8.78 15.68 18.67
CA GLU A 397 7.34 15.53 18.85
C GLU A 397 6.68 15.18 17.50
N THR A 398 5.78 14.22 17.52
CA THR A 398 4.94 13.86 16.36
C THR A 398 3.50 13.67 16.80
N GLN A 399 2.54 14.15 16.01
CA GLN A 399 1.12 13.97 16.27
C GLN A 399 0.35 13.78 14.96
N GLU A 400 -0.56 12.80 14.94
CA GLU A 400 -1.60 12.66 13.93
C GLU A 400 -2.97 12.85 14.60
N VAL A 401 -3.82 13.67 13.99
CA VAL A 401 -5.21 13.88 14.42
C VAL A 401 -6.13 13.71 13.21
N ARG A 402 -7.18 12.92 13.38
CA ARG A 402 -8.20 12.70 12.36
C ARG A 402 -9.49 13.37 12.80
N PHE A 403 -9.97 14.33 11.99
CA PHE A 403 -11.20 15.08 12.22
C PHE A 403 -12.32 14.51 11.33
N LYS A 404 -13.34 13.92 11.92
CA LYS A 404 -14.52 13.47 11.18
C LYS A 404 -15.28 14.68 10.64
N LEU A 405 -15.65 14.61 9.35
CA LEU A 405 -16.51 15.60 8.69
C LEU A 405 -17.95 15.10 8.73
N GLU A 406 -18.83 15.82 9.43
CA GLU A 406 -20.20 15.41 9.72
C GLU A 406 -21.20 15.98 8.71
N ARG A 407 -20.84 15.95 7.41
CA ARG A 407 -21.67 16.42 6.28
C ARG A 407 -21.62 15.44 5.13
N GLU A 408 -22.71 15.33 4.37
CA GLU A 408 -22.75 14.53 3.14
C GLU A 408 -21.76 15.05 2.08
N ASP A 409 -21.68 16.37 1.91
CA ASP A 409 -20.74 17.03 1.01
C ASP A 409 -19.36 17.27 1.63
N PHE A 410 -18.86 16.30 2.41
CA PHE A 410 -17.64 16.41 3.17
C PHE A 410 -16.41 16.85 2.34
N LYS A 411 -16.36 16.47 1.04
CA LYS A 411 -15.29 16.90 0.14
C LYS A 411 -15.30 18.42 -0.10
N ALA A 412 -16.46 19.02 -0.20
CA ALA A 412 -16.59 20.47 -0.34
C ALA A 412 -16.18 21.18 0.96
N LEU A 413 -16.66 20.69 2.11
CA LEU A 413 -16.26 21.20 3.42
C LEU A 413 -14.76 21.11 3.63
N GLY A 414 -14.16 19.94 3.38
CA GLY A 414 -12.71 19.73 3.58
C GLY A 414 -11.86 20.66 2.70
N ARG A 415 -12.24 20.84 1.41
CA ARG A 415 -11.57 21.80 0.52
C ARG A 415 -11.73 23.25 1.01
N GLN A 416 -12.89 23.63 1.52
CA GLN A 416 -13.12 24.95 2.08
C GLN A 416 -12.22 25.21 3.30
N VAL A 417 -12.17 24.27 4.26
CA VAL A 417 -11.31 24.38 5.45
C VAL A 417 -9.85 24.56 5.07
N ILE A 418 -9.36 23.76 4.10
CA ILE A 418 -7.97 23.85 3.64
C ILE A 418 -7.70 25.18 2.94
N ALA A 419 -8.62 25.68 2.12
CA ALA A 419 -8.48 26.98 1.44
C ALA A 419 -8.44 28.13 2.43
N ASP A 420 -9.37 28.14 3.40
CA ASP A 420 -9.43 29.20 4.42
C ASP A 420 -8.23 29.18 5.37
N LEU A 421 -7.69 27.99 5.67
CA LEU A 421 -6.48 27.86 6.50
C LEU A 421 -5.26 28.50 5.82
N LYS A 422 -5.21 28.45 4.50
CA LYS A 422 -4.11 29.08 3.73
C LYS A 422 -4.00 30.57 3.98
N ASP A 423 -5.13 31.24 4.13
CA ASP A 423 -5.23 32.69 4.31
C ASP A 423 -5.35 33.10 5.79
N TYR A 424 -5.33 32.10 6.71
CA TYR A 424 -5.43 32.36 8.15
C TYR A 424 -4.13 32.94 8.68
N PRO A 425 -4.13 34.18 9.21
CA PRO A 425 -2.90 34.90 9.55
C PRO A 425 -2.36 34.45 10.91
N VAL A 426 -1.31 33.63 10.91
CA VAL A 426 -0.61 33.21 12.14
C VAL A 426 0.87 33.54 12.00
N THR A 427 1.37 34.41 12.87
CA THR A 427 2.81 34.69 12.96
C THR A 427 3.54 33.42 13.40
N GLY A 428 4.55 33.00 12.66
CA GLY A 428 5.30 31.76 12.90
C GLY A 428 4.86 30.58 12.02
N TRP A 429 3.82 30.75 11.20
CA TRP A 429 3.43 29.78 10.16
C TRP A 429 3.79 30.32 8.77
N SER A 430 4.53 29.55 8.01
CA SER A 430 4.91 29.88 6.63
C SER A 430 4.43 28.77 5.68
N PHE A 431 3.65 29.14 4.67
CA PHE A 431 3.18 28.19 3.65
C PHE A 431 4.36 27.54 2.92
N ASN A 432 4.32 26.23 2.76
CA ASN A 432 5.29 25.48 1.96
C ASN A 432 4.80 25.36 0.51
N PRO A 433 5.42 26.06 -0.46
CA PRO A 433 4.96 26.06 -1.85
C PRO A 433 5.24 24.75 -2.60
N GLU A 434 6.11 23.88 -2.08
CA GLU A 434 6.44 22.59 -2.70
C GLU A 434 5.39 21.50 -2.40
N ASN A 435 4.39 21.79 -1.56
CA ASN A 435 3.35 20.83 -1.20
C ASN A 435 2.21 20.82 -2.21
N GLU A 436 1.87 19.66 -2.73
CA GLU A 436 0.81 19.47 -3.73
C GLU A 436 -0.49 18.87 -3.12
N GLU A 437 -0.48 18.41 -1.87
CA GLU A 437 -1.65 17.83 -1.21
C GLU A 437 -2.06 18.64 0.04
N GLY A 438 -3.32 19.03 0.10
CA GLY A 438 -3.83 19.79 1.25
C GLY A 438 -3.05 21.09 1.46
N ILE A 439 -2.75 21.41 2.73
CA ILE A 439 -1.95 22.56 3.06
C ILE A 439 -0.85 22.20 4.07
N ARG A 440 0.40 22.53 3.73
CA ARG A 440 1.57 22.32 4.59
C ARG A 440 2.14 23.66 5.02
N PHE A 441 2.36 23.81 6.34
CA PHE A 441 3.03 24.97 6.91
C PHE A 441 4.35 24.55 7.57
N ILE A 442 5.35 25.41 7.42
CA ILE A 442 6.59 25.35 8.18
C ILE A 442 6.36 26.16 9.47
N LEU A 443 6.76 25.59 10.60
CA LEU A 443 6.65 26.18 11.92
C LEU A 443 7.95 26.88 12.33
N SER A 444 7.80 28.06 12.89
CA SER A 444 8.86 28.82 13.55
C SER A 444 8.34 29.47 14.83
N GLU A 445 9.18 30.17 15.61
CA GLU A 445 8.75 30.82 16.84
C GLU A 445 7.46 31.65 16.65
N PRO A 446 6.46 31.51 17.54
CA PRO A 446 6.49 30.86 18.87
C PRO A 446 6.05 29.36 18.83
N PHE A 447 6.03 28.69 17.71
CA PHE A 447 5.56 27.30 17.53
C PHE A 447 6.71 26.29 17.42
N GLY A 448 7.91 26.65 17.83
CA GLY A 448 9.09 25.79 17.77
C GLY A 448 9.72 25.74 16.37
N ARG A 449 10.12 24.56 15.92
CA ARG A 449 10.70 24.31 14.60
C ARG A 449 10.20 22.97 14.06
N GLY A 450 9.44 23.01 12.98
CA GLY A 450 8.85 21.82 12.42
C GLY A 450 7.89 22.13 11.28
N TRP A 451 6.87 21.33 11.14
CA TRP A 451 5.84 21.49 10.12
C TRP A 451 4.53 20.85 10.55
N PHE A 452 3.44 21.26 9.92
CA PHE A 452 2.21 20.50 9.90
C PHE A 452 1.59 20.44 8.51
N LEU A 453 0.84 19.38 8.25
CA LEU A 453 0.06 19.16 7.06
C LEU A 453 -1.38 18.88 7.44
N LEU A 454 -2.33 19.65 6.88
CA LEU A 454 -3.76 19.35 6.93
C LEU A 454 -4.23 18.95 5.54
N ARG A 455 -4.76 17.74 5.38
CA ARG A 455 -5.22 17.21 4.11
C ARG A 455 -6.57 16.51 4.23
N LEU A 456 -7.31 16.45 3.13
CA LEU A 456 -8.53 15.67 3.03
C LEU A 456 -8.16 14.20 2.79
N SER A 457 -8.83 13.27 3.48
CA SER A 457 -8.69 11.84 3.17
C SER A 457 -9.27 11.53 1.79
N LEU A 458 -8.62 10.62 1.05
CA LEU A 458 -9.10 10.20 -0.26
C LEU A 458 -10.38 9.34 -0.17
N HIS A 459 -10.50 8.54 0.89
CA HIS A 459 -11.47 7.46 1.00
C HIS A 459 -12.52 7.69 2.08
N GLU A 460 -12.23 8.48 3.08
CA GLU A 460 -13.06 8.65 4.26
C GLU A 460 -13.47 10.12 4.44
N PRO A 461 -14.61 10.41 5.10
CA PRO A 461 -15.03 11.77 5.41
C PRO A 461 -14.20 12.38 6.55
N LEU A 462 -12.90 12.52 6.32
CA LEU A 462 -11.91 12.95 7.31
C LEU A 462 -11.01 14.05 6.77
N LEU A 463 -10.68 15.02 7.63
CA LEU A 463 -9.43 15.77 7.53
C LEU A 463 -8.37 15.08 8.39
N VAL A 464 -7.18 14.95 7.86
CA VAL A 464 -6.03 14.35 8.55
C VAL A 464 -4.98 15.42 8.76
N LEU A 465 -4.66 15.66 10.03
CA LEU A 465 -3.60 16.57 10.47
C LEU A 465 -2.39 15.74 10.89
N GLN A 466 -1.22 16.11 10.37
CA GLN A 466 0.06 15.59 10.84
C GLN A 466 0.96 16.74 11.24
N ILE A 467 1.64 16.60 12.36
CA ILE A 467 2.55 17.61 12.93
C ILE A 467 3.85 16.93 13.32
N GLU A 468 4.96 17.55 13.03
CA GLU A 468 6.27 17.23 13.59
C GLU A 468 6.90 18.50 14.18
N ASN A 469 7.59 18.35 15.31
CA ASN A 469 8.37 19.43 15.91
C ASN A 469 9.73 18.89 16.40
N ASP A 470 10.77 19.65 16.16
CA ASP A 470 12.15 19.35 16.58
C ASP A 470 12.47 19.83 17.99
N LEU A 471 11.54 20.51 18.61
CA LEU A 471 11.67 21.05 19.96
C LEU A 471 10.52 20.54 20.84
N PRO A 472 10.78 20.21 22.11
CA PRO A 472 9.76 19.69 23.02
C PRO A 472 8.82 20.80 23.50
N ASN A 473 7.57 20.41 23.81
CA ASN A 473 6.53 21.25 24.46
C ASN A 473 5.93 22.34 23.54
N TYR A 474 6.08 22.24 22.22
CA TYR A 474 5.45 23.18 21.27
C TYR A 474 4.13 22.65 20.69
N MET A 475 3.89 21.35 20.79
CA MET A 475 2.69 20.70 20.24
C MET A 475 1.38 21.33 20.75
N PRO A 476 1.20 21.64 22.06
CA PRO A 476 -0.03 22.25 22.55
C PRO A 476 -0.34 23.59 21.87
N ALA A 477 0.64 24.48 21.70
CA ALA A 477 0.43 25.79 21.05
C ALA A 477 -0.05 25.66 19.59
N VAL A 478 0.49 24.68 18.84
CA VAL A 478 0.04 24.40 17.48
C VAL A 478 -1.41 23.89 17.47
N LEU A 479 -1.73 22.94 18.36
CA LEU A 479 -3.07 22.35 18.47
C LEU A 479 -4.12 23.38 18.92
N GLU A 480 -3.81 24.25 19.91
CA GLU A 480 -4.71 25.33 20.37
C GLU A 480 -5.02 26.33 19.26
N THR A 481 -4.01 26.69 18.47
CA THR A 481 -4.20 27.60 17.34
C THR A 481 -5.07 26.97 16.26
N LEU A 482 -4.84 25.69 15.93
CA LEU A 482 -5.67 24.94 14.98
C LEU A 482 -7.10 24.75 15.53
N HIS A 483 -7.26 24.49 16.83
CA HIS A 483 -8.58 24.42 17.47
C HIS A 483 -9.36 25.73 17.30
N THR A 484 -8.69 26.86 17.55
CA THR A 484 -9.31 28.20 17.39
C THR A 484 -9.78 28.42 15.95
N PHE A 485 -8.97 28.06 14.96
CA PHE A 485 -9.35 28.13 13.56
C PHE A 485 -10.52 27.19 13.22
N LEU A 486 -10.41 25.92 13.59
CA LEU A 486 -11.42 24.90 13.29
C LEU A 486 -12.76 25.11 14.01
N SER A 487 -12.77 25.90 15.09
CA SER A 487 -14.02 26.27 15.79
C SER A 487 -15.01 27.07 14.92
N ASN A 488 -14.55 27.61 13.79
CA ASN A 488 -15.42 28.23 12.79
C ASN A 488 -16.20 27.22 11.94
N TYR A 489 -15.90 25.92 12.06
CA TYR A 489 -16.49 24.84 11.26
C TYR A 489 -17.17 23.81 12.16
N PRO A 490 -18.46 24.00 12.53
CA PRO A 490 -19.16 23.12 13.49
C PRO A 490 -19.29 21.67 13.00
N ASP A 491 -19.25 21.43 11.68
CA ASP A 491 -19.33 20.10 11.09
C ASP A 491 -17.96 19.37 11.04
N VAL A 492 -16.89 19.96 11.61
CA VAL A 492 -15.59 19.33 11.82
C VAL A 492 -15.49 18.87 13.27
N ASN A 493 -15.59 17.56 13.50
CA ASN A 493 -15.52 16.99 14.84
C ASN A 493 -14.08 17.11 15.42
N GLN A 494 -13.95 17.80 16.54
CA GLN A 494 -12.66 18.11 17.17
C GLN A 494 -12.42 17.34 18.49
N ASP A 495 -13.22 16.33 18.81
CA ASP A 495 -13.15 15.63 20.10
C ASP A 495 -11.74 15.11 20.39
N LYS A 496 -11.10 14.48 19.37
CA LYS A 496 -9.74 13.95 19.52
C LYS A 496 -8.67 15.01 19.74
N LEU A 497 -8.81 16.19 19.12
CA LEU A 497 -7.91 17.32 19.38
C LEU A 497 -8.09 17.84 20.81
N LEU A 498 -9.33 17.97 21.25
CA LEU A 498 -9.64 18.42 22.62
C LEU A 498 -9.16 17.43 23.70
N GLU A 499 -9.18 16.13 23.41
CA GLU A 499 -8.59 15.10 24.29
C GLU A 499 -7.06 15.28 24.43
N LEU A 500 -6.37 15.64 23.34
CA LEU A 500 -4.93 15.88 23.36
C LEU A 500 -4.56 17.15 24.15
N LEU A 501 -5.38 18.19 24.04
CA LEU A 501 -5.16 19.45 24.80
C LEU A 501 -5.41 19.32 26.31
N LYS A 502 -6.07 18.24 26.77
CA LYS A 502 -6.30 17.96 28.19
C LYS A 502 -5.17 17.16 28.86
N LYS A 503 -4.26 16.61 28.08
CA LYS A 503 -3.09 15.82 28.54
C LYS A 503 -1.89 16.71 28.76
#